data_ace044939d6e06c7637111208793bf84
#
_entry.id   ace044939d6e06c7637111208793bf84
#
_cell.length_a   1.000
_cell.length_b   1.000
_cell.length_c   1.000
_cell.angle_alpha   90.00
_cell.angle_beta   90.00
_cell.angle_gamma   90.00
#
_symmetry.space_group_name_H-M   'P 1'
#
loop_
_entity.id
_entity.type
_entity.pdbx_description
1 polymer ?
#
loop_
_entity_poly.entity_id
_entity_poly.type
_entity_poly.pdbx_seq_one_letter_code
_entity_poly.pdbx_strand_id
1 'polypeptide(L)'
;MIRIFNHYVSKMAFILLLLELLMLLASASVASALWFSDGHGHFRADNLYLSSLTFALVIIFSMSALGMYQHSSREGLRTTLIRIMPSFALGFALLSALIAVRPDLYFGRGISILIFAIGATGVVITRLVVFKSAESALLEARLLFVGGGALAHECIELASNKYGFHQSHVIGCIPLPGEEYCVPDALLLPMGESLLAMARKYEASEIVVTVANRRSAAFPVRQLLECALGGVRVIDAATFFEREACQIRMDSLQPSYLIFGGGFDQSFIRAATKRTFDLVASGLITLLTVPAMLAAAAILLEDGAPVFYRQERVGRDGRIFKVLKFRSMRKDAERAGTPTWASQNDPRITRVGRIMRKLRIDELPQMVNVFKGEMSFVGPRPERDFFVRQLERDIPYYGVRHGIKPGITGLAQVRYKYGASVEDAIEKLQYDLYYVKNNSLFLDLLILVDTVQVVLSGKGSR
;
A
#
# COMPACT_ATOMS: atom_id res chain seq x y z
N MET A 1 9.49 5.05 12.15
CA MET A 1 8.89 3.86 11.48
C MET A 1 9.50 2.57 11.99
N ILE A 2 8.77 1.45 11.92
CA ILE A 2 9.25 0.08 12.21
C ILE A 2 9.34 -0.66 10.87
N ARG A 3 10.40 -1.46 10.69
CA ARG A 3 10.55 -2.30 9.49
C ARG A 3 10.05 -3.71 9.81
N ILE A 4 8.95 -4.13 9.18
CA ILE A 4 8.33 -5.45 9.34
C ILE A 4 8.43 -6.18 8.00
N PHE A 5 9.10 -7.33 7.94
CA PHE A 5 9.31 -8.09 6.70
C PHE A 5 9.75 -7.22 5.52
N ASN A 6 10.76 -6.35 5.74
CA ASN A 6 11.30 -5.39 4.79
C ASN A 6 10.35 -4.23 4.39
N HIS A 7 9.14 -4.14 4.92
CA HIS A 7 8.23 -3.02 4.68
C HIS A 7 8.22 -2.06 5.88
N TYR A 8 8.16 -0.75 5.60
CA TYR A 8 8.12 0.28 6.63
C TYR A 8 6.67 0.58 7.05
N VAL A 9 6.40 0.39 8.34
CA VAL A 9 5.08 0.67 8.94
C VAL A 9 5.23 1.78 9.97
N SER A 10 4.29 2.71 10.01
CA SER A 10 4.25 3.74 11.05
C SER A 10 4.12 3.11 12.43
N LYS A 11 4.97 3.51 13.39
CA LYS A 11 4.88 3.06 14.78
C LYS A 11 3.50 3.34 15.37
N MET A 12 2.97 4.53 15.10
CA MET A 12 1.66 4.95 15.62
C MET A 12 0.52 4.14 15.01
N ALA A 13 0.55 3.88 13.70
CA ALA A 13 -0.45 3.04 13.04
C ALA A 13 -0.43 1.61 13.59
N PHE A 14 0.76 1.06 13.86
CA PHE A 14 0.91 -0.26 14.46
C PHE A 14 0.39 -0.31 15.89
N ILE A 15 0.73 0.68 16.72
CA ILE A 15 0.24 0.81 18.10
C ILE A 15 -1.29 0.97 18.10
N LEU A 16 -1.82 1.83 17.22
CA LEU A 16 -3.26 2.04 17.08
C LEU A 16 -3.98 0.74 16.72
N LEU A 17 -3.48 0.01 15.73
CA LEU A 17 -4.05 -1.28 15.32
C LEU A 17 -4.05 -2.28 16.50
N LEU A 18 -2.96 -2.35 17.26
CA LEU A 18 -2.86 -3.24 18.42
C LEU A 18 -3.85 -2.85 19.52
N LEU A 19 -3.96 -1.55 19.82
CA LEU A 19 -4.90 -1.04 20.82
C LEU A 19 -6.36 -1.30 20.39
N GLU A 20 -6.68 -1.05 19.12
CA GLU A 20 -8.02 -1.32 18.59
C GLU A 20 -8.35 -2.82 18.58
N LEU A 21 -7.38 -3.69 18.27
CA LEU A 21 -7.53 -5.14 18.38
C LEU A 21 -7.86 -5.55 19.82
N LEU A 22 -7.09 -5.06 20.79
CA LEU A 22 -7.32 -5.35 22.21
C LEU A 22 -8.68 -4.83 22.69
N MET A 23 -9.06 -3.63 22.29
CA MET A 23 -10.36 -3.03 22.61
C MET A 23 -11.53 -3.83 22.02
N LEU A 24 -11.41 -4.29 20.77
CA LEU A 24 -12.44 -5.10 20.12
C LEU A 24 -12.55 -6.48 20.77
N LEU A 25 -11.45 -7.12 21.15
CA LEU A 25 -11.46 -8.37 21.91
C LEU A 25 -12.08 -8.18 23.30
N ALA A 26 -11.72 -7.12 24.00
CA ALA A 26 -12.27 -6.78 25.30
C ALA A 26 -13.78 -6.46 25.24
N SER A 27 -14.27 -5.87 24.14
CA SER A 27 -15.67 -5.51 23.97
C SER A 27 -16.61 -6.73 24.07
N ALA A 28 -16.19 -7.88 23.54
CA ALA A 28 -16.96 -9.11 23.63
C ALA A 28 -17.00 -9.66 25.07
N SER A 29 -15.86 -9.59 25.80
CA SER A 29 -15.80 -10.01 27.20
C SER A 29 -16.61 -9.09 28.12
N VAL A 30 -16.52 -7.78 27.91
CA VAL A 30 -17.31 -6.80 28.69
C VAL A 30 -18.79 -6.92 28.39
N ALA A 31 -19.18 -7.06 27.13
CA ALA A 31 -20.57 -7.24 26.74
C ALA A 31 -21.18 -8.50 27.32
N SER A 32 -20.42 -9.61 27.32
CA SER A 32 -20.87 -10.87 27.93
C SER A 32 -21.03 -10.74 29.46
N ALA A 33 -20.07 -10.12 30.15
CA ALA A 33 -20.13 -9.88 31.58
C ALA A 33 -21.38 -9.03 31.96
N LEU A 34 -21.64 -7.93 31.25
CA LEU A 34 -22.80 -7.08 31.47
C LEU A 34 -24.12 -7.81 31.21
N TRP A 35 -24.20 -8.60 30.12
CA TRP A 35 -25.42 -9.31 29.76
C TRP A 35 -25.80 -10.41 30.74
N PHE A 36 -24.82 -11.10 31.32
CA PHE A 36 -25.07 -12.18 32.28
C PHE A 36 -25.23 -11.70 33.72
N SER A 37 -24.71 -10.50 34.07
CA SER A 37 -25.00 -9.89 35.36
C SER A 37 -26.50 -9.63 35.56
N ASP A 38 -27.22 -9.40 34.46
CA ASP A 38 -28.67 -9.12 34.48
C ASP A 38 -29.55 -10.41 34.44
N GLY A 39 -28.97 -11.61 34.60
CA GLY A 39 -29.68 -12.84 34.70
C GLY A 39 -30.22 -13.45 33.39
N HIS A 40 -29.73 -12.97 32.25
CA HIS A 40 -30.16 -13.40 30.91
C HIS A 40 -29.43 -14.66 30.40
N GLY A 41 -29.63 -15.80 31.08
CA GLY A 41 -29.27 -17.12 30.53
C GLY A 41 -27.81 -17.55 30.65
N HIS A 42 -27.52 -18.80 30.32
CA HIS A 42 -26.16 -19.37 30.31
C HIS A 42 -25.56 -19.30 28.90
N PHE A 43 -24.40 -18.65 28.77
CA PHE A 43 -23.63 -18.64 27.53
C PHE A 43 -22.74 -19.88 27.47
N ARG A 44 -22.72 -20.54 26.31
CA ARG A 44 -21.79 -21.64 26.05
C ARG A 44 -20.41 -21.02 25.86
N ALA A 45 -19.57 -21.04 26.88
CA ALA A 45 -18.24 -20.44 26.91
C ALA A 45 -17.27 -20.98 25.85
N ASP A 46 -17.59 -22.18 25.30
CA ASP A 46 -16.68 -22.93 24.44
C ASP A 46 -16.24 -22.18 23.15
N ASN A 47 -17.08 -21.26 22.64
CA ASN A 47 -16.77 -20.53 21.40
C ASN A 47 -16.55 -19.02 21.59
N LEU A 48 -16.60 -18.48 22.83
CA LEU A 48 -16.50 -17.04 23.07
C LEU A 48 -15.19 -16.45 22.49
N TYR A 49 -14.07 -17.11 22.72
CA TYR A 49 -12.79 -16.64 22.22
C TYR A 49 -12.71 -16.62 20.70
N LEU A 50 -13.18 -17.69 20.03
CA LEU A 50 -13.18 -17.78 18.57
C LEU A 50 -14.10 -16.73 17.94
N SER A 51 -15.31 -16.57 18.50
CA SER A 51 -16.27 -15.56 18.03
C SER A 51 -15.77 -14.15 18.25
N SER A 52 -15.14 -13.86 19.41
CA SER A 52 -14.54 -12.55 19.73
C SER A 52 -13.37 -12.23 18.79
N LEU A 53 -12.48 -13.20 18.55
CA LEU A 53 -11.38 -13.04 17.62
C LEU A 53 -11.88 -12.80 16.20
N THR A 54 -12.88 -13.56 15.76
CA THR A 54 -13.50 -13.40 14.44
C THR A 54 -14.13 -12.02 14.30
N PHE A 55 -14.88 -11.57 15.31
CA PHE A 55 -15.44 -10.20 15.33
C PHE A 55 -14.34 -9.14 15.19
N ALA A 56 -13.31 -9.21 16.03
CA ALA A 56 -12.23 -8.23 16.02
C ALA A 56 -11.49 -8.19 14.67
N LEU A 57 -11.17 -9.36 14.09
CA LEU A 57 -10.50 -9.45 12.80
C LEU A 57 -11.38 -8.93 11.65
N VAL A 58 -12.67 -9.24 11.64
CA VAL A 58 -13.60 -8.75 10.61
C VAL A 58 -13.76 -7.22 10.69
N ILE A 59 -13.88 -6.65 11.90
CA ILE A 59 -13.97 -5.19 12.06
C ILE A 59 -12.66 -4.52 11.64
N ILE A 60 -11.50 -5.01 12.07
CA ILE A 60 -10.19 -4.46 11.66
C ILE A 60 -10.02 -4.55 10.14
N PHE A 61 -10.38 -5.68 9.53
CA PHE A 61 -10.35 -5.81 8.07
C PHE A 61 -11.25 -4.77 7.39
N SER A 62 -12.48 -4.57 7.88
CA SER A 62 -13.42 -3.58 7.36
C SER A 62 -12.90 -2.15 7.51
N MET A 63 -12.28 -1.82 8.65
CA MET A 63 -11.64 -0.53 8.90
C MET A 63 -10.45 -0.33 7.95
N SER A 64 -9.63 -1.36 7.73
CA SER A 64 -8.51 -1.35 6.78
C SER A 64 -8.99 -1.17 5.35
N ALA A 65 -10.04 -1.90 4.93
CA ALA A 65 -10.64 -1.82 3.60
C ALA A 65 -11.22 -0.43 3.29
N LEU A 66 -11.60 0.34 4.31
CA LEU A 66 -12.02 1.75 4.18
C LEU A 66 -10.87 2.75 4.40
N GLY A 67 -9.62 2.26 4.45
CA GLY A 67 -8.41 3.07 4.46
C GLY A 67 -8.09 3.74 5.79
N MET A 68 -8.62 3.25 6.90
CA MET A 68 -8.43 3.88 8.21
C MET A 68 -7.02 3.73 8.79
N TYR A 69 -6.17 2.87 8.22
CA TYR A 69 -4.77 2.66 8.63
C TYR A 69 -3.75 3.10 7.55
N GLN A 70 -4.21 3.72 6.45
CA GLN A 70 -3.29 4.13 5.39
C GLN A 70 -2.39 5.28 5.80
N HIS A 71 -1.12 5.13 5.44
CA HIS A 71 -0.07 6.10 5.74
C HIS A 71 -0.23 7.43 4.96
N SER A 72 -0.83 7.40 3.78
CA SER A 72 -0.94 8.56 2.88
C SER A 72 -2.27 9.32 3.00
N SER A 73 -3.15 8.96 3.93
CA SER A 73 -4.40 9.70 4.05
C SER A 73 -4.13 11.08 4.70
N ARG A 74 -4.17 12.10 3.87
CA ARG A 74 -4.18 13.53 4.27
C ARG A 74 -5.44 13.88 5.09
N GLU A 75 -5.96 12.92 5.85
CA GLU A 75 -7.28 12.99 6.44
C GLU A 75 -7.17 13.23 7.94
N GLY A 76 -7.72 14.34 8.39
CA GLY A 76 -7.77 14.67 9.80
C GLY A 76 -8.71 13.75 10.60
N LEU A 77 -8.68 13.89 11.91
CA LEU A 77 -9.52 13.16 12.88
C LEU A 77 -10.99 13.09 12.45
N ARG A 78 -11.56 14.19 11.94
CA ARG A 78 -12.97 14.29 11.52
C ARG A 78 -13.31 13.23 10.45
N THR A 79 -12.51 13.12 9.41
CA THR A 79 -12.74 12.17 8.31
C THR A 79 -12.59 10.73 8.80
N THR A 80 -11.62 10.49 9.66
CA THR A 80 -11.40 9.18 10.28
C THR A 80 -12.62 8.77 11.13
N LEU A 81 -13.19 9.67 11.95
CA LEU A 81 -14.38 9.39 12.76
C LEU A 81 -15.63 9.10 11.89
N ILE A 82 -15.81 9.86 10.79
CA ILE A 82 -16.94 9.63 9.86
C ILE A 82 -16.84 8.21 9.23
N ARG A 83 -15.65 7.68 9.02
CA ARG A 83 -15.45 6.34 8.43
C ARG A 83 -15.70 5.19 9.41
N ILE A 84 -15.77 5.42 10.70
CA ILE A 84 -16.04 4.36 11.68
C ILE A 84 -17.41 3.73 11.40
N MET A 85 -18.46 4.56 11.20
CA MET A 85 -19.81 4.05 10.93
C MET A 85 -19.88 3.11 9.71
N PRO A 86 -19.43 3.50 8.50
CA PRO A 86 -19.45 2.59 7.36
C PRO A 86 -18.53 1.39 7.55
N SER A 87 -17.42 1.49 8.33
CA SER A 87 -16.56 0.36 8.63
C SER A 87 -17.28 -0.69 9.47
N PHE A 88 -17.99 -0.26 10.50
CA PHE A 88 -18.78 -1.15 11.34
C PHE A 88 -19.98 -1.72 10.60
N ALA A 89 -20.63 -0.96 9.70
CA ALA A 89 -21.70 -1.47 8.84
C ALA A 89 -21.20 -2.54 7.88
N LEU A 90 -20.04 -2.33 7.24
CA LEU A 90 -19.38 -3.34 6.40
C LEU A 90 -19.01 -4.58 7.22
N GLY A 91 -18.44 -4.37 8.40
CA GLY A 91 -18.09 -5.45 9.32
C GLY A 91 -19.29 -6.25 9.77
N PHE A 92 -20.42 -5.58 10.05
CA PHE A 92 -21.68 -6.26 10.38
C PHE A 92 -22.17 -7.12 9.20
N ALA A 93 -22.16 -6.61 7.98
CA ALA A 93 -22.56 -7.37 6.79
C ALA A 93 -21.67 -8.59 6.56
N LEU A 94 -20.35 -8.43 6.68
CA LEU A 94 -19.38 -9.53 6.53
C LEU A 94 -19.56 -10.59 7.63
N LEU A 95 -19.72 -10.14 8.88
CA LEU A 95 -19.93 -11.05 10.02
C LEU A 95 -21.24 -11.81 9.88
N SER A 96 -22.32 -11.15 9.43
CA SER A 96 -23.62 -11.81 9.17
C SER A 96 -23.51 -12.87 8.08
N ALA A 97 -22.77 -12.58 6.99
CA ALA A 97 -22.52 -13.57 5.95
C ALA A 97 -21.68 -14.75 6.46
N LEU A 98 -20.69 -14.49 7.33
CA LEU A 98 -19.86 -15.53 7.92
C LEU A 98 -20.67 -16.41 8.89
N ILE A 99 -21.53 -15.81 9.72
CA ILE A 99 -22.43 -16.54 10.65
C ILE A 99 -23.43 -17.40 9.88
N ALA A 100 -23.89 -16.98 8.70
CA ALA A 100 -24.76 -17.80 7.86
C ALA A 100 -24.08 -19.12 7.42
N VAL A 101 -22.75 -19.12 7.26
CA VAL A 101 -21.95 -20.31 6.93
C VAL A 101 -21.51 -21.08 8.19
N ARG A 102 -21.22 -20.34 9.27
CA ARG A 102 -20.72 -20.86 10.55
C ARG A 102 -21.56 -20.32 11.71
N PRO A 103 -22.76 -20.93 11.97
CA PRO A 103 -23.69 -20.49 13.02
C PRO A 103 -23.12 -20.54 14.45
N ASP A 104 -22.09 -21.34 14.66
CA ASP A 104 -21.39 -21.49 15.94
C ASP A 104 -20.64 -20.19 16.37
N LEU A 105 -20.44 -19.24 15.45
CA LEU A 105 -19.84 -17.93 15.74
C LEU A 105 -20.85 -16.89 16.27
N TYR A 106 -22.13 -17.22 16.36
CA TYR A 106 -23.18 -16.29 16.75
C TYR A 106 -23.25 -16.07 18.26
N PHE A 107 -23.14 -14.81 18.68
CA PHE A 107 -23.21 -14.42 20.10
C PHE A 107 -24.62 -14.33 20.69
N GLY A 108 -25.66 -14.30 19.85
CA GLY A 108 -27.02 -13.93 20.27
C GLY A 108 -27.37 -12.47 19.95
N ARG A 109 -28.66 -12.17 19.73
CA ARG A 109 -29.10 -10.84 19.24
C ARG A 109 -28.72 -9.69 20.18
N GLY A 110 -29.03 -9.80 21.46
CA GLY A 110 -28.78 -8.74 22.45
C GLY A 110 -27.29 -8.50 22.69
N ILE A 111 -26.53 -9.57 22.88
CA ILE A 111 -25.07 -9.48 23.10
C ILE A 111 -24.38 -8.88 21.87
N SER A 112 -24.76 -9.28 20.65
CA SER A 112 -24.18 -8.72 19.42
C SER A 112 -24.33 -7.20 19.35
N ILE A 113 -25.51 -6.67 19.64
CA ILE A 113 -25.72 -5.21 19.65
C ILE A 113 -24.78 -4.54 20.68
N LEU A 114 -24.66 -5.12 21.86
CA LEU A 114 -23.80 -4.60 22.92
C LEU A 114 -22.32 -4.63 22.54
N ILE A 115 -21.85 -5.73 21.93
CA ILE A 115 -20.47 -5.87 21.42
C ILE A 115 -20.18 -4.80 20.38
N PHE A 116 -21.07 -4.58 19.41
CA PHE A 116 -20.90 -3.55 18.39
C PHE A 116 -20.88 -2.14 19.00
N ALA A 117 -21.76 -1.83 19.95
CA ALA A 117 -21.83 -0.53 20.61
C ALA A 117 -20.56 -0.25 21.44
N ILE A 118 -20.12 -1.21 22.27
CA ILE A 118 -18.91 -1.08 23.09
C ILE A 118 -17.68 -1.01 22.19
N GLY A 119 -17.62 -1.86 21.16
CA GLY A 119 -16.50 -1.86 20.20
C GLY A 119 -16.37 -0.55 19.45
N ALA A 120 -17.48 0.00 18.92
CA ALA A 120 -17.48 1.28 18.22
C ALA A 120 -17.06 2.43 19.13
N THR A 121 -17.61 2.48 20.34
CA THR A 121 -17.26 3.51 21.35
C THR A 121 -15.77 3.38 21.74
N GLY A 122 -15.30 2.17 21.96
CA GLY A 122 -13.89 1.89 22.28
C GLY A 122 -12.94 2.35 21.17
N VAL A 123 -13.25 2.07 19.91
CA VAL A 123 -12.47 2.53 18.75
C VAL A 123 -12.46 4.06 18.68
N VAL A 124 -13.59 4.74 18.88
CA VAL A 124 -13.66 6.22 18.92
C VAL A 124 -12.75 6.77 20.01
N ILE A 125 -12.86 6.25 21.23
CA ILE A 125 -12.04 6.69 22.37
C ILE A 125 -10.56 6.46 22.10
N THR A 126 -10.18 5.25 21.62
CA THR A 126 -8.79 4.93 21.31
C THR A 126 -8.21 5.89 20.27
N ARG A 127 -8.98 6.23 19.22
CA ARG A 127 -8.54 7.19 18.20
C ARG A 127 -8.39 8.59 18.76
N LEU A 128 -9.36 9.08 19.54
CA LEU A 128 -9.26 10.40 20.18
C LEU A 128 -8.01 10.51 21.06
N VAL A 129 -7.74 9.48 21.87
CA VAL A 129 -6.56 9.45 22.75
C VAL A 129 -5.26 9.41 21.92
N VAL A 130 -5.17 8.52 20.92
CA VAL A 130 -3.97 8.38 20.10
C VAL A 130 -3.71 9.65 19.27
N PHE A 131 -4.74 10.25 18.66
CA PHE A 131 -4.57 11.51 17.91
C PHE A 131 -4.09 12.66 18.81
N LYS A 132 -4.69 12.80 20.00
CA LYS A 132 -4.28 13.82 20.96
C LYS A 132 -2.85 13.58 21.48
N SER A 133 -2.46 12.31 21.69
CA SER A 133 -1.09 11.95 22.10
C SER A 133 -0.09 12.14 20.97
N ALA A 134 -0.50 11.97 19.70
CA ALA A 134 0.36 12.19 18.54
C ALA A 134 0.70 13.67 18.33
N GLU A 135 -0.14 14.59 18.79
CA GLU A 135 0.16 16.04 18.79
C GLU A 135 1.24 16.42 19.82
N SER A 136 1.61 15.53 20.74
CA SER A 136 2.68 15.82 21.68
C SER A 136 4.06 15.67 21.02
N ALA A 137 4.90 16.70 21.15
CA ALA A 137 6.23 16.82 20.55
C ALA A 137 7.22 15.68 20.89
N LEU A 138 6.89 14.80 21.84
CA LEU A 138 7.72 13.69 22.30
C LEU A 138 7.90 12.57 21.28
N LEU A 139 7.06 12.50 20.23
CA LEU A 139 7.08 11.42 19.24
C LEU A 139 7.50 11.89 17.84
N GLU A 140 7.77 13.19 17.67
CA GLU A 140 8.18 13.78 16.40
C GLU A 140 9.65 13.41 16.07
N ALA A 141 9.88 12.93 14.84
CA ALA A 141 11.23 12.79 14.32
C ALA A 141 11.75 14.17 13.90
N ARG A 142 12.83 14.64 14.54
CA ARG A 142 13.46 15.92 14.24
C ARG A 142 14.51 15.72 13.16
N LEU A 143 14.24 16.21 11.96
CA LEU A 143 15.02 15.98 10.75
C LEU A 143 15.92 17.17 10.43
N LEU A 144 17.20 16.90 10.21
CA LEU A 144 18.19 17.84 9.71
C LEU A 144 18.65 17.38 8.33
N PHE A 145 18.57 18.25 7.32
CA PHE A 145 18.97 17.92 5.97
C PHE A 145 20.39 18.43 5.67
N VAL A 146 21.18 17.63 4.92
CA VAL A 146 22.50 17.99 4.43
C VAL A 146 22.50 17.98 2.91
N GLY A 147 22.66 19.17 2.28
CA GLY A 147 22.48 19.42 0.86
C GLY A 147 21.22 20.24 0.59
N GLY A 148 21.31 21.34 -0.18
CA GLY A 148 20.24 22.33 -0.42
C GLY A 148 19.59 22.26 -1.80
N GLY A 149 19.91 21.27 -2.64
CA GLY A 149 19.43 21.15 -4.03
C GLY A 149 17.98 20.66 -4.15
N ALA A 150 17.56 20.36 -5.38
CA ALA A 150 16.21 19.91 -5.72
C ALA A 150 15.77 18.67 -4.89
N LEU A 151 16.69 17.72 -4.68
CA LEU A 151 16.43 16.52 -3.88
C LEU A 151 16.12 16.86 -2.42
N ALA A 152 16.74 17.88 -1.84
CA ALA A 152 16.44 18.38 -0.50
C ALA A 152 15.01 18.95 -0.44
N HIS A 153 14.65 19.76 -1.46
CA HIS A 153 13.31 20.34 -1.56
C HIS A 153 12.22 19.27 -1.55
N GLU A 154 12.36 18.24 -2.38
CA GLU A 154 11.40 17.13 -2.44
C GLU A 154 11.33 16.34 -1.12
N CYS A 155 12.48 16.05 -0.48
CA CYS A 155 12.52 15.41 0.82
C CYS A 155 11.82 16.23 1.90
N ILE A 156 12.05 17.55 1.91
CA ILE A 156 11.44 18.50 2.85
C ILE A 156 9.92 18.59 2.62
N GLU A 157 9.49 18.67 1.36
CA GLU A 157 8.07 18.66 1.00
C GLU A 157 7.38 17.38 1.50
N LEU A 158 8.03 16.23 1.28
CA LEU A 158 7.52 14.94 1.76
C LEU A 158 7.46 14.90 3.30
N ALA A 159 8.50 15.38 4.00
CA ALA A 159 8.57 15.44 5.45
C ALA A 159 7.57 16.43 6.06
N SER A 160 7.33 17.56 5.39
CA SER A 160 6.44 18.64 5.85
C SER A 160 4.96 18.31 5.66
N ASN A 161 4.65 17.22 4.99
CA ASN A 161 3.28 16.79 4.74
C ASN A 161 2.66 16.29 6.06
N LYS A 162 2.04 17.22 6.82
CA LYS A 162 1.55 17.04 8.21
C LYS A 162 0.36 16.09 8.37
N TYR A 163 0.01 15.32 7.35
CA TYR A 163 -1.16 14.47 7.37
C TYR A 163 -0.76 13.00 7.60
N GLY A 164 -1.28 12.41 8.68
CA GLY A 164 -1.07 11.01 9.03
C GLY A 164 -0.46 10.82 10.42
N PHE A 165 -0.21 9.56 10.77
CA PHE A 165 0.37 9.17 12.07
C PHE A 165 1.89 9.37 12.19
N HIS A 166 2.54 9.98 11.19
CA HIS A 166 3.97 10.26 11.21
C HIS A 166 4.18 11.76 11.13
N GLN A 167 4.58 12.34 12.24
CA GLN A 167 4.96 13.75 12.30
C GLN A 167 6.48 13.82 12.27
N SER A 168 7.00 14.48 11.24
CA SER A 168 8.42 14.83 11.13
C SER A 168 8.52 16.34 11.27
N HIS A 169 9.38 16.80 12.16
CA HIS A 169 9.72 18.21 12.29
C HIS A 169 10.98 18.50 11.49
N VAL A 170 10.85 19.28 10.41
CA VAL A 170 11.98 19.75 9.64
C VAL A 170 12.66 20.88 10.41
N ILE A 171 13.86 20.63 10.91
CA ILE A 171 14.68 21.62 11.63
C ILE A 171 15.22 22.64 10.65
N GLY A 172 15.80 22.16 9.55
CA GLY A 172 16.41 22.97 8.51
C GLY A 172 17.32 22.17 7.61
N CYS A 173 17.98 22.89 6.71
CA CYS A 173 18.88 22.36 5.71
C CYS A 173 20.24 23.05 5.81
N ILE A 174 21.31 22.27 5.80
CA ILE A 174 22.69 22.76 5.74
C ILE A 174 23.14 22.66 4.29
N PRO A 175 23.25 23.80 3.57
CA PRO A 175 23.67 23.80 2.19
C PRO A 175 25.14 23.45 2.08
N LEU A 176 25.55 22.79 0.98
CA LEU A 176 26.95 22.53 0.69
C LEU A 176 27.50 23.55 -0.35
N PRO A 177 28.79 23.90 -0.28
CA PRO A 177 29.40 24.81 -1.24
C PRO A 177 29.26 24.27 -2.68
N GLY A 178 28.80 25.14 -3.59
CA GLY A 178 28.69 24.83 -5.02
C GLY A 178 27.40 24.12 -5.43
N GLU A 179 26.41 23.98 -4.53
CA GLU A 179 25.06 23.52 -4.88
C GLU A 179 24.18 24.73 -5.25
N GLU A 180 23.26 24.51 -6.20
CA GLU A 180 22.12 25.39 -6.44
C GLU A 180 21.06 25.16 -5.39
N TYR A 181 20.65 26.21 -4.67
CA TYR A 181 19.70 26.08 -3.56
C TYR A 181 18.26 26.13 -4.09
N CYS A 182 17.52 25.06 -3.81
CA CYS A 182 16.09 24.93 -4.12
C CYS A 182 15.21 24.96 -2.86
N VAL A 183 15.84 25.07 -1.68
CA VAL A 183 15.16 25.08 -0.38
C VAL A 183 14.85 26.53 0.02
N PRO A 184 13.68 26.83 0.63
CA PRO A 184 13.34 28.16 1.14
C PRO A 184 14.39 28.69 2.11
N ASP A 185 14.76 29.98 1.99
CA ASP A 185 15.77 30.63 2.84
C ASP A 185 15.52 30.50 4.33
N ALA A 186 14.24 30.46 4.74
CA ALA A 186 13.84 30.28 6.14
C ALA A 186 14.27 28.94 6.76
N LEU A 187 14.58 27.95 5.93
CA LEU A 187 15.05 26.63 6.36
C LEU A 187 16.55 26.45 6.21
N LEU A 188 17.25 27.42 5.62
CA LEU A 188 18.70 27.36 5.46
C LEU A 188 19.40 27.67 6.79
N LEU A 189 20.24 26.75 7.24
CA LEU A 189 21.04 26.91 8.46
C LEU A 189 22.47 27.32 8.08
N PRO A 190 23.08 28.26 8.82
CA PRO A 190 24.43 28.75 8.53
C PRO A 190 25.48 27.64 8.77
N MET A 191 26.44 27.56 7.87
CA MET A 191 27.61 26.67 7.96
C MET A 191 28.65 27.32 8.87
N GLY A 192 28.60 27.11 10.15
CA GLY A 192 29.56 27.71 11.09
C GLY A 192 30.07 26.76 12.18
N GLU A 193 29.32 25.76 12.47
CA GLU A 193 29.60 24.76 13.54
C GLU A 193 29.77 23.36 12.92
N SER A 194 30.34 22.41 13.67
CA SER A 194 30.38 21.02 13.20
C SER A 194 28.97 20.45 13.11
N LEU A 195 28.73 19.52 12.16
CA LEU A 195 27.41 18.87 11.99
C LEU A 195 26.90 18.23 13.28
N LEU A 196 27.81 17.64 14.08
CA LEU A 196 27.45 17.04 15.37
C LEU A 196 27.01 18.09 16.39
N ALA A 197 27.70 19.25 16.44
CA ALA A 197 27.30 20.35 17.32
C ALA A 197 25.93 20.90 16.94
N MET A 198 25.68 21.07 15.64
CA MET A 198 24.38 21.51 15.13
C MET A 198 23.28 20.48 15.42
N ALA A 199 23.55 19.21 15.18
CA ALA A 199 22.59 18.14 15.48
C ALA A 199 22.20 18.11 16.96
N ARG A 200 23.16 18.32 17.86
CA ARG A 200 22.89 18.41 19.32
C ARG A 200 22.16 19.67 19.70
N LYS A 201 22.57 20.83 19.18
CA LYS A 201 21.96 22.14 19.45
C LYS A 201 20.47 22.16 19.07
N TYR A 202 20.14 21.56 17.95
CA TYR A 202 18.76 21.49 17.46
C TYR A 202 18.05 20.19 17.85
N GLU A 203 18.67 19.34 18.65
CA GLU A 203 18.14 18.03 19.08
C GLU A 203 17.69 17.17 17.88
N ALA A 204 18.45 17.16 16.79
CA ALA A 204 18.15 16.38 15.62
C ALA A 204 18.23 14.88 15.94
N SER A 205 17.15 14.15 15.70
CA SER A 205 17.13 12.70 15.84
C SER A 205 17.68 11.98 14.63
N GLU A 206 17.64 12.64 13.47
CA GLU A 206 18.04 12.04 12.21
C GLU A 206 18.60 13.10 11.24
N ILE A 207 19.66 12.74 10.52
CA ILE A 207 20.25 13.52 9.44
C ILE A 207 19.92 12.82 8.12
N VAL A 208 19.31 13.56 7.19
CA VAL A 208 19.00 13.08 5.83
C VAL A 208 19.99 13.71 4.85
N VAL A 209 20.78 12.89 4.17
CA VAL A 209 21.77 13.32 3.20
C VAL A 209 21.12 13.41 1.82
N THR A 210 20.97 14.64 1.32
CA THR A 210 20.28 14.96 0.05
C THR A 210 21.23 15.42 -1.06
N VAL A 211 22.52 15.12 -0.91
CA VAL A 211 23.57 15.50 -1.86
C VAL A 211 23.57 14.56 -3.05
N ALA A 212 23.40 15.08 -4.25
CA ALA A 212 23.43 14.29 -5.49
C ALA A 212 24.84 13.78 -5.80
N ASN A 213 25.86 14.65 -5.70
CA ASN A 213 27.26 14.28 -5.99
C ASN A 213 28.08 14.08 -4.71
N ARG A 214 28.12 12.84 -4.22
CA ARG A 214 28.88 12.45 -3.02
C ARG A 214 30.40 12.33 -3.23
N ARG A 215 30.88 12.50 -4.46
CA ARG A 215 32.31 12.47 -4.80
C ARG A 215 32.96 13.86 -4.71
N SER A 216 32.15 14.89 -4.47
CA SER A 216 32.68 16.25 -4.26
C SER A 216 33.54 16.30 -3.01
N ALA A 217 34.65 17.08 -3.07
CA ALA A 217 35.52 17.34 -1.91
C ALA A 217 34.78 18.08 -0.77
N ALA A 218 33.66 18.74 -1.09
CA ALA A 218 32.80 19.41 -0.12
C ALA A 218 31.89 18.45 0.68
N PHE A 219 31.82 17.17 0.30
CA PHE A 219 30.96 16.21 0.97
C PHE A 219 31.51 15.81 2.36
N PRO A 220 30.81 16.08 3.47
CA PRO A 220 31.37 16.03 4.83
C PRO A 220 31.33 14.60 5.42
N VAL A 221 31.96 13.61 4.75
CA VAL A 221 31.97 12.19 5.16
C VAL A 221 32.37 12.02 6.63
N ARG A 222 33.46 12.68 7.05
CA ARG A 222 33.99 12.57 8.42
C ARG A 222 33.00 13.09 9.45
N GLN A 223 32.38 14.24 9.19
CA GLN A 223 31.39 14.82 10.13
C GLN A 223 30.10 13.98 10.21
N LEU A 224 29.66 13.39 9.07
CA LEU A 224 28.53 12.46 9.07
C LEU A 224 28.83 11.20 9.88
N LEU A 225 30.06 10.67 9.79
CA LEU A 225 30.50 9.54 10.62
C LEU A 225 30.54 9.91 12.10
N GLU A 226 31.03 11.09 12.44
CA GLU A 226 31.03 11.61 13.83
C GLU A 226 29.59 11.74 14.37
N CYS A 227 28.63 12.18 13.55
CA CYS A 227 27.21 12.20 13.93
C CYS A 227 26.67 10.80 14.18
N ALA A 228 26.97 9.85 13.31
CA ALA A 228 26.51 8.46 13.47
C ALA A 228 27.10 7.81 14.75
N LEU A 229 28.38 8.04 15.02
CA LEU A 229 29.04 7.58 16.26
C LEU A 229 28.50 8.32 17.49
N GLY A 230 28.04 9.57 17.32
CA GLY A 230 27.40 10.38 18.37
C GLY A 230 25.95 10.01 18.66
N GLY A 231 25.40 8.94 18.00
CA GLY A 231 24.05 8.44 18.22
C GLY A 231 22.96 9.11 17.36
N VAL A 232 23.33 10.03 16.45
CA VAL A 232 22.40 10.63 15.50
C VAL A 232 22.28 9.72 14.28
N ARG A 233 21.07 9.36 13.92
CA ARG A 233 20.82 8.49 12.78
C ARG A 233 21.09 9.21 11.46
N VAL A 234 21.98 8.67 10.63
CA VAL A 234 22.29 9.22 9.30
C VAL A 234 21.73 8.31 8.23
N ILE A 235 20.92 8.87 7.34
CA ILE A 235 20.36 8.16 6.19
C ILE A 235 20.53 8.97 4.90
N ASP A 236 20.47 8.29 3.78
CA ASP A 236 20.45 8.95 2.48
C ASP A 236 19.02 9.22 1.98
N ALA A 237 18.88 10.08 0.98
CA ALA A 237 17.61 10.44 0.37
C ALA A 237 16.87 9.21 -0.19
N ALA A 238 17.58 8.24 -0.79
CA ALA A 238 16.96 7.04 -1.33
C ALA A 238 16.29 6.21 -0.22
N THR A 239 16.96 6.01 0.92
CA THR A 239 16.39 5.35 2.10
C THR A 239 15.26 6.17 2.70
N PHE A 240 15.35 7.50 2.67
CA PHE A 240 14.28 8.39 3.15
C PHE A 240 13.02 8.22 2.30
N PHE A 241 13.10 8.28 0.97
CA PHE A 241 11.96 8.06 0.07
C PHE A 241 11.40 6.64 0.19
N GLU A 242 12.28 5.63 0.31
CA GLU A 242 11.86 4.24 0.51
C GLU A 242 11.01 4.09 1.77
N ARG A 243 11.40 4.79 2.84
CA ARG A 243 10.70 4.75 4.11
C ARG A 243 9.39 5.55 4.11
N GLU A 244 9.43 6.79 3.61
CA GLU A 244 8.29 7.71 3.73
C GLU A 244 7.26 7.53 2.60
N ALA A 245 7.70 7.24 1.37
CA ALA A 245 6.83 7.14 0.21
C ALA A 245 6.59 5.72 -0.30
N CYS A 246 7.32 4.72 0.20
CA CYS A 246 7.35 3.37 -0.36
C CYS A 246 7.73 3.36 -1.84
N GLN A 247 8.68 4.22 -2.22
CA GLN A 247 9.19 4.40 -3.58
C GLN A 247 10.72 4.27 -3.61
N ILE A 248 11.24 3.74 -4.71
CA ILE A 248 12.67 3.82 -5.02
C ILE A 248 12.83 4.88 -6.10
N ARG A 249 13.22 6.08 -5.68
CA ARG A 249 13.34 7.24 -6.56
C ARG A 249 14.49 7.08 -7.56
N MET A 250 14.17 7.26 -8.85
CA MET A 250 15.14 7.11 -9.94
C MET A 250 16.25 8.14 -9.89
N ASP A 251 15.93 9.40 -9.51
CA ASP A 251 16.87 10.52 -9.45
C ASP A 251 17.96 10.35 -8.39
N SER A 252 17.64 9.61 -7.32
CA SER A 252 18.57 9.30 -6.22
C SER A 252 19.19 7.90 -6.32
N LEU A 253 18.82 7.13 -7.36
CA LEU A 253 19.18 5.74 -7.49
C LEU A 253 20.62 5.57 -7.95
N GLN A 254 21.48 5.13 -7.05
CA GLN A 254 22.80 4.64 -7.41
C GLN A 254 22.76 3.13 -7.65
N PRO A 255 23.47 2.58 -8.65
CA PRO A 255 23.53 1.14 -8.89
C PRO A 255 23.91 0.33 -7.64
N SER A 256 24.83 0.87 -6.84
CA SER A 256 25.25 0.30 -5.56
C SER A 256 24.09 0.12 -4.57
N TYR A 257 23.09 1.00 -4.59
CA TYR A 257 21.92 0.91 -3.73
C TYR A 257 21.05 -0.31 -4.08
N LEU A 258 20.86 -0.59 -5.37
CA LEU A 258 20.14 -1.79 -5.80
C LEU A 258 20.89 -3.08 -5.45
N ILE A 259 22.23 -3.06 -5.53
CA ILE A 259 23.07 -4.25 -5.29
C ILE A 259 23.25 -4.50 -3.79
N PHE A 260 23.61 -3.46 -3.02
CA PHE A 260 24.03 -3.59 -1.62
C PHE A 260 22.96 -3.15 -0.60
N GLY A 261 21.90 -2.49 -1.04
CA GLY A 261 20.84 -1.96 -0.16
C GLY A 261 19.95 -3.02 0.51
N GLY A 262 20.25 -4.31 0.28
CA GLY A 262 19.46 -5.45 0.78
C GLY A 262 18.08 -5.53 0.09
N GLY A 263 17.38 -6.63 0.31
CA GLY A 263 16.15 -6.96 -0.42
C GLY A 263 16.46 -7.85 -1.64
N PHE A 264 15.56 -7.89 -2.60
CA PHE A 264 15.63 -8.78 -3.77
C PHE A 264 15.80 -10.27 -3.41
N ASP A 265 15.46 -10.64 -2.16
CA ASP A 265 15.55 -12.03 -1.72
C ASP A 265 14.49 -12.89 -2.43
N GLN A 266 14.96 -13.89 -3.15
CA GLN A 266 14.14 -14.87 -3.86
C GLN A 266 14.34 -16.27 -3.28
N SER A 267 14.44 -16.38 -1.94
CA SER A 267 14.59 -17.68 -1.28
C SER A 267 13.45 -18.63 -1.68
N PHE A 268 13.77 -19.92 -1.74
CA PHE A 268 12.82 -20.98 -2.08
C PHE A 268 11.58 -20.95 -1.15
N ILE A 269 11.79 -20.74 0.15
CA ILE A 269 10.70 -20.68 1.15
C ILE A 269 9.74 -19.55 0.82
N ARG A 270 10.25 -18.37 0.49
CA ARG A 270 9.43 -17.20 0.11
C ARG A 270 8.65 -17.49 -1.19
N ALA A 271 9.31 -18.04 -2.20
CA ALA A 271 8.66 -18.41 -3.46
C ALA A 271 7.56 -19.46 -3.26
N ALA A 272 7.80 -20.48 -2.43
CA ALA A 272 6.83 -21.51 -2.12
C ALA A 272 5.63 -20.94 -1.32
N THR A 273 5.88 -20.14 -0.27
CA THR A 273 4.83 -19.52 0.52
C THR A 273 3.95 -18.61 -0.34
N LYS A 274 4.58 -17.78 -1.19
CA LYS A 274 3.85 -16.92 -2.12
C LYS A 274 3.04 -17.73 -3.12
N ARG A 275 3.60 -18.81 -3.65
CA ARG A 275 2.89 -19.70 -4.60
C ARG A 275 1.67 -20.36 -3.96
N THR A 276 1.81 -20.86 -2.73
CA THR A 276 0.70 -21.43 -1.96
C THR A 276 -0.39 -20.39 -1.73
N PHE A 277 -0.01 -19.20 -1.31
CA PHE A 277 -0.95 -18.09 -1.14
C PHE A 277 -1.68 -17.75 -2.45
N ASP A 278 -0.95 -17.60 -3.57
CA ASP A 278 -1.53 -17.31 -4.88
C ASP A 278 -2.56 -18.36 -5.29
N LEU A 279 -2.28 -19.64 -5.09
CA LEU A 279 -3.19 -20.74 -5.43
C LEU A 279 -4.44 -20.74 -4.54
N VAL A 280 -4.27 -20.59 -3.22
CA VAL A 280 -5.38 -20.57 -2.26
C VAL A 280 -6.27 -19.34 -2.51
N ALA A 281 -5.68 -18.15 -2.63
CA ALA A 281 -6.43 -16.92 -2.87
C ALA A 281 -7.18 -16.96 -4.22
N SER A 282 -6.51 -17.41 -5.29
CA SER A 282 -7.14 -17.53 -6.61
C SER A 282 -8.24 -18.58 -6.61
N GLY A 283 -8.07 -19.72 -5.92
CA GLY A 283 -9.09 -20.76 -5.78
C GLY A 283 -10.32 -20.23 -5.07
N LEU A 284 -10.13 -19.56 -3.94
CA LEU A 284 -11.22 -19.00 -3.14
C LEU A 284 -11.99 -17.91 -3.93
N ILE A 285 -11.28 -16.98 -4.55
CA ILE A 285 -11.91 -15.91 -5.34
C ILE A 285 -12.64 -16.52 -6.56
N THR A 286 -12.03 -17.45 -7.27
CA THR A 286 -12.69 -18.12 -8.38
C THR A 286 -13.99 -18.76 -7.91
N LEU A 287 -13.98 -19.53 -6.82
CA LEU A 287 -15.16 -20.19 -6.26
C LEU A 287 -16.27 -19.18 -5.92
N LEU A 288 -15.92 -18.08 -5.26
CA LEU A 288 -16.87 -17.02 -4.88
C LEU A 288 -17.43 -16.26 -6.06
N THR A 289 -16.65 -16.11 -7.15
CA THR A 289 -17.02 -15.29 -8.30
C THR A 289 -17.55 -16.08 -9.49
N VAL A 290 -17.58 -17.43 -9.44
CA VAL A 290 -18.16 -18.28 -10.50
C VAL A 290 -19.55 -17.81 -10.97
N PRO A 291 -20.54 -17.51 -10.09
CA PRO A 291 -21.84 -17.06 -10.55
C PRO A 291 -21.77 -15.75 -11.36
N ALA A 292 -20.96 -14.79 -10.89
CA ALA A 292 -20.75 -13.52 -11.60
C ALA A 292 -20.02 -13.73 -12.94
N MET A 293 -19.04 -14.63 -12.99
CA MET A 293 -18.35 -14.99 -14.23
C MET A 293 -19.28 -15.66 -15.25
N LEU A 294 -20.16 -16.56 -14.81
CA LEU A 294 -21.14 -17.20 -15.68
C LEU A 294 -22.16 -16.18 -16.21
N ALA A 295 -22.67 -15.29 -15.36
CA ALA A 295 -23.56 -14.21 -15.78
C ALA A 295 -22.88 -13.28 -16.80
N ALA A 296 -21.64 -12.86 -16.55
CA ALA A 296 -20.88 -12.05 -17.49
C ALA A 296 -20.65 -12.78 -18.83
N ALA A 297 -20.35 -14.06 -18.80
CA ALA A 297 -20.16 -14.86 -20.00
C ALA A 297 -21.47 -14.99 -20.80
N ALA A 298 -22.61 -15.21 -20.15
CA ALA A 298 -23.93 -15.28 -20.78
C ALA A 298 -24.28 -13.96 -21.49
N ILE A 299 -24.13 -12.82 -20.79
CA ILE A 299 -24.38 -11.48 -21.37
C ILE A 299 -23.47 -11.20 -22.57
N LEU A 300 -22.20 -11.61 -22.51
CA LEU A 300 -21.26 -11.43 -23.61
C LEU A 300 -21.56 -12.35 -24.80
N LEU A 301 -22.17 -13.51 -24.58
CA LEU A 301 -22.61 -14.40 -25.64
C LEU A 301 -23.78 -13.79 -26.42
N GLU A 302 -24.73 -13.12 -25.77
CA GLU A 302 -25.81 -12.37 -26.41
C GLU A 302 -25.28 -11.26 -27.33
N ASP A 303 -24.19 -10.58 -26.93
CA ASP A 303 -23.46 -9.57 -27.72
C ASP A 303 -22.56 -10.20 -28.84
N GLY A 304 -22.57 -11.53 -28.94
CA GLY A 304 -21.81 -12.34 -29.91
C GLY A 304 -20.38 -12.67 -29.51
N ALA A 305 -19.92 -13.86 -29.88
CA ALA A 305 -18.56 -14.37 -29.62
C ALA A 305 -17.46 -13.46 -30.21
N PRO A 306 -16.21 -13.48 -29.62
CA PRO A 306 -15.75 -14.29 -28.51
C PRO A 306 -16.05 -13.65 -27.15
N VAL A 307 -16.25 -14.49 -26.10
CA VAL A 307 -16.43 -14.05 -24.70
C VAL A 307 -15.11 -13.60 -24.09
N PHE A 308 -14.05 -14.33 -24.41
CA PHE A 308 -12.72 -14.07 -23.85
C PHE A 308 -11.85 -13.31 -24.84
N TYR A 309 -11.04 -12.41 -24.31
CA TYR A 309 -9.98 -11.70 -24.99
C TYR A 309 -8.62 -12.14 -24.45
N ARG A 310 -7.69 -12.37 -25.36
CA ARG A 310 -6.30 -12.75 -25.04
C ARG A 310 -5.36 -11.71 -25.58
N GLN A 311 -4.40 -11.27 -24.76
CA GLN A 311 -3.41 -10.27 -25.15
C GLN A 311 -2.02 -10.66 -24.65
N GLU A 312 -1.04 -10.55 -25.51
CA GLU A 312 0.36 -10.81 -25.18
C GLU A 312 0.89 -9.72 -24.25
N ARG A 313 1.56 -10.15 -23.20
CA ARG A 313 2.17 -9.32 -22.15
C ARG A 313 3.52 -9.86 -21.77
N VAL A 314 4.39 -8.97 -21.26
CA VAL A 314 5.69 -9.34 -20.72
C VAL A 314 5.51 -9.81 -19.28
N GLY A 315 6.03 -11.00 -18.99
CA GLY A 315 6.00 -11.63 -17.69
C GLY A 315 7.38 -11.65 -17.02
N ARG A 316 7.55 -12.61 -16.09
CA ARG A 316 8.81 -12.79 -15.37
C ARG A 316 9.95 -13.13 -16.34
N ASP A 317 11.13 -12.55 -16.08
CA ASP A 317 12.36 -12.73 -16.87
C ASP A 317 12.18 -12.37 -18.36
N GLY A 318 11.24 -11.43 -18.67
CA GLY A 318 10.95 -10.98 -20.04
C GLY A 318 10.14 -11.99 -20.89
N ARG A 319 9.67 -13.10 -20.32
CA ARG A 319 8.91 -14.12 -21.06
C ARG A 319 7.52 -13.60 -21.44
N ILE A 320 7.15 -13.78 -22.70
CA ILE A 320 5.84 -13.41 -23.21
C ILE A 320 4.80 -14.46 -22.80
N PHE A 321 3.65 -14.01 -22.29
CA PHE A 321 2.50 -14.85 -21.99
C PHE A 321 1.21 -14.17 -22.42
N LYS A 322 0.08 -14.91 -22.47
CA LYS A 322 -1.22 -14.38 -22.89
C LYS A 322 -2.13 -14.17 -21.68
N VAL A 323 -2.37 -12.91 -21.34
CA VAL A 323 -3.36 -12.54 -20.31
C VAL A 323 -4.77 -12.85 -20.82
N LEU A 324 -5.57 -13.52 -20.00
CA LEU A 324 -6.96 -13.86 -20.27
C LEU A 324 -7.89 -12.86 -19.58
N LYS A 325 -8.80 -12.25 -20.35
CA LYS A 325 -9.81 -11.30 -19.85
C LYS A 325 -11.17 -11.58 -20.46
N PHE A 326 -12.24 -11.08 -19.85
CA PHE A 326 -13.49 -10.92 -20.57
C PHE A 326 -13.40 -9.79 -21.58
N ARG A 327 -14.07 -9.94 -22.73
CA ARG A 327 -14.14 -8.90 -23.73
C ARG A 327 -14.94 -7.71 -23.20
N SER A 328 -14.30 -6.58 -23.00
CA SER A 328 -14.92 -5.32 -22.57
C SER A 328 -14.94 -4.23 -23.64
N MET A 329 -14.32 -4.50 -24.80
CA MET A 329 -14.26 -3.60 -25.96
C MET A 329 -14.90 -4.23 -27.20
N ARG A 330 -15.21 -3.38 -28.20
CA ARG A 330 -15.73 -3.81 -29.51
C ARG A 330 -14.73 -4.73 -30.20
N LYS A 331 -15.23 -5.60 -31.10
CA LYS A 331 -14.42 -6.57 -31.86
C LYS A 331 -13.38 -5.91 -32.77
N ASP A 332 -13.60 -4.67 -33.16
CA ASP A 332 -12.74 -3.88 -34.05
C ASP A 332 -11.84 -2.88 -33.32
N ALA A 333 -11.78 -2.95 -31.99
CA ALA A 333 -11.06 -1.97 -31.16
C ALA A 333 -9.55 -1.82 -31.50
N GLU A 334 -8.93 -2.84 -32.12
CA GLU A 334 -7.49 -2.86 -32.46
C GLU A 334 -7.23 -2.99 -33.98
N ARG A 335 -8.21 -2.70 -34.84
CA ARG A 335 -8.02 -2.82 -36.30
C ARG A 335 -6.92 -1.94 -36.89
N ALA A 336 -6.53 -0.88 -36.21
CA ALA A 336 -5.48 0.05 -36.69
C ALA A 336 -4.03 -0.50 -36.56
N GLY A 337 -3.80 -1.70 -36.01
CA GLY A 337 -2.49 -2.36 -35.98
C GLY A 337 -1.47 -1.78 -34.98
N THR A 338 -1.61 -0.52 -34.57
CA THR A 338 -0.72 0.10 -33.58
C THR A 338 -1.32 0.05 -32.18
N PRO A 339 -0.56 -0.49 -31.19
CA PRO A 339 -0.99 -0.48 -29.80
C PRO A 339 -1.14 0.95 -29.30
N THR A 340 -2.32 1.29 -28.76
CA THR A 340 -2.56 2.57 -28.10
C THR A 340 -2.97 2.35 -26.65
N TRP A 341 -2.52 3.22 -25.75
CA TRP A 341 -3.02 3.22 -24.38
C TRP A 341 -4.52 3.59 -24.36
N ALA A 342 -5.26 3.00 -23.43
CA ALA A 342 -6.65 3.35 -23.25
C ALA A 342 -6.78 4.77 -22.70
N SER A 343 -7.62 5.58 -23.33
CA SER A 343 -7.93 6.95 -22.86
C SER A 343 -9.08 6.96 -21.86
N GLN A 344 -9.26 8.09 -21.19
CA GLN A 344 -10.45 8.31 -20.35
C GLN A 344 -11.69 8.39 -21.26
N ASN A 345 -12.75 7.61 -20.94
CA ASN A 345 -13.95 7.48 -21.79
C ASN A 345 -13.69 6.93 -23.21
N ASP A 346 -12.80 5.95 -23.32
CA ASP A 346 -12.45 5.32 -24.59
C ASP A 346 -13.71 4.82 -25.34
N PRO A 347 -13.99 5.31 -26.55
CA PRO A 347 -15.21 4.97 -27.32
C PRO A 347 -15.25 3.50 -27.76
N ARG A 348 -14.13 2.79 -27.67
CA ARG A 348 -14.03 1.36 -28.00
C ARG A 348 -14.67 0.47 -26.93
N ILE A 349 -14.94 1.00 -25.72
CA ILE A 349 -15.53 0.25 -24.59
C ILE A 349 -17.04 0.09 -24.82
N THR A 350 -17.54 -1.16 -24.70
CA THR A 350 -18.98 -1.44 -24.77
C THR A 350 -19.72 -0.96 -23.52
N ARG A 351 -21.06 -0.83 -23.57
CA ARG A 351 -21.86 -0.46 -22.38
C ARG A 351 -21.67 -1.47 -21.25
N VAL A 352 -21.75 -2.76 -21.56
CA VAL A 352 -21.53 -3.85 -20.60
C VAL A 352 -20.06 -3.84 -20.13
N GLY A 353 -19.13 -3.68 -21.06
CA GLY A 353 -17.70 -3.60 -20.77
C GLY A 353 -17.36 -2.49 -19.75
N ARG A 354 -18.07 -1.36 -19.78
CA ARG A 354 -17.88 -0.26 -18.81
C ARG A 354 -18.25 -0.69 -17.40
N ILE A 355 -19.35 -1.41 -17.22
CA ILE A 355 -19.78 -1.95 -15.93
C ILE A 355 -18.78 -2.99 -15.45
N MET A 356 -18.40 -3.92 -16.34
CA MET A 356 -17.43 -4.98 -16.01
C MET A 356 -16.07 -4.41 -15.58
N ARG A 357 -15.56 -3.38 -16.28
CA ARG A 357 -14.31 -2.68 -15.93
C ARG A 357 -14.42 -1.94 -14.60
N LYS A 358 -15.54 -1.28 -14.35
CA LYS A 358 -15.80 -0.60 -13.07
C LYS A 358 -15.79 -1.57 -11.89
N LEU A 359 -16.35 -2.75 -12.07
CA LEU A 359 -16.41 -3.80 -11.03
C LEU A 359 -15.22 -4.78 -11.09
N ARG A 360 -14.27 -4.57 -12.02
CA ARG A 360 -13.11 -5.45 -12.25
C ARG A 360 -13.47 -6.91 -12.60
N ILE A 361 -14.70 -7.15 -13.04
CA ILE A 361 -15.17 -8.47 -13.47
C ILE A 361 -14.41 -8.93 -14.73
N ASP A 362 -14.05 -8.00 -15.60
CA ASP A 362 -13.28 -8.28 -16.82
C ASP A 362 -11.90 -8.90 -16.56
N GLU A 363 -11.33 -8.71 -15.39
CA GLU A 363 -10.02 -9.25 -15.00
C GLU A 363 -10.11 -10.61 -14.28
N LEU A 364 -11.30 -11.08 -13.87
CA LEU A 364 -11.46 -12.36 -13.16
C LEU A 364 -10.89 -13.58 -13.92
N PRO A 365 -10.97 -13.69 -15.25
CA PRO A 365 -10.38 -14.83 -15.97
C PRO A 365 -8.85 -14.93 -15.82
N GLN A 366 -8.15 -13.87 -15.39
CA GLN A 366 -6.71 -13.91 -15.12
C GLN A 366 -6.33 -14.88 -13.99
N MET A 367 -7.31 -15.34 -13.18
CA MET A 367 -7.08 -16.41 -12.21
C MET A 367 -6.49 -17.66 -12.89
N VAL A 368 -6.86 -17.94 -14.13
CA VAL A 368 -6.28 -19.03 -14.93
C VAL A 368 -4.77 -18.81 -15.15
N ASN A 369 -4.32 -17.57 -15.40
CA ASN A 369 -2.90 -17.26 -15.53
C ASN A 369 -2.17 -17.43 -14.20
N VAL A 370 -2.81 -17.11 -13.06
CA VAL A 370 -2.25 -17.38 -11.73
C VAL A 370 -2.14 -18.89 -11.49
N PHE A 371 -3.16 -19.68 -11.79
CA PHE A 371 -3.09 -21.15 -11.67
C PHE A 371 -1.99 -21.76 -12.53
N LYS A 372 -1.78 -21.28 -13.75
CA LYS A 372 -0.68 -21.70 -14.62
C LYS A 372 0.71 -21.27 -14.10
N GLY A 373 0.77 -20.29 -13.21
CA GLY A 373 2.02 -19.73 -12.70
C GLY A 373 2.65 -18.66 -13.58
N GLU A 374 1.97 -18.19 -14.60
CA GLU A 374 2.36 -17.07 -15.47
C GLU A 374 2.26 -15.74 -14.75
N MET A 375 1.29 -15.62 -13.82
CA MET A 375 1.04 -14.46 -12.97
C MET A 375 1.04 -14.85 -11.49
N SER A 376 1.10 -13.83 -10.64
CA SER A 376 0.83 -13.86 -9.20
C SER A 376 -0.42 -13.03 -8.92
N PHE A 377 -0.98 -13.17 -7.73
CA PHE A 377 -2.08 -12.30 -7.31
C PHE A 377 -1.60 -10.85 -7.18
N VAL A 378 -0.47 -10.64 -6.51
CA VAL A 378 0.17 -9.33 -6.31
C VAL A 378 1.52 -9.27 -7.01
N GLY A 379 1.75 -8.21 -7.78
CA GLY A 379 2.98 -7.95 -8.52
C GLY A 379 2.87 -6.73 -9.43
N PRO A 380 3.95 -6.36 -10.14
CA PRO A 380 3.90 -5.32 -11.15
C PRO A 380 2.86 -5.63 -12.24
N ARG A 381 2.14 -4.60 -12.72
CA ARG A 381 1.15 -4.81 -13.80
C ARG A 381 1.87 -5.22 -15.08
N PRO A 382 1.46 -6.32 -15.76
CA PRO A 382 2.10 -6.74 -17.01
C PRO A 382 1.78 -5.76 -18.14
N GLU A 383 2.81 -5.30 -18.85
CA GLU A 383 2.69 -4.38 -19.98
C GLU A 383 2.87 -5.11 -21.33
N ARG A 384 2.45 -4.48 -22.43
CA ARG A 384 2.62 -5.01 -23.81
C ARG A 384 4.10 -4.91 -24.21
N ASP A 385 4.62 -5.90 -24.91
CA ASP A 385 6.01 -5.94 -25.36
C ASP A 385 6.42 -4.67 -26.14
N PHE A 386 5.52 -4.15 -26.98
CA PHE A 386 5.74 -2.90 -27.71
C PHE A 386 6.11 -1.73 -26.78
N PHE A 387 5.33 -1.53 -25.71
CA PHE A 387 5.60 -0.45 -24.75
C PHE A 387 6.81 -0.76 -23.86
N VAL A 388 7.02 -2.03 -23.48
CA VAL A 388 8.17 -2.42 -22.68
C VAL A 388 9.47 -2.08 -23.41
N ARG A 389 9.60 -2.43 -24.68
CA ARG A 389 10.79 -2.13 -25.49
C ARG A 389 11.06 -0.64 -25.64
N GLN A 390 10.02 0.16 -25.70
CA GLN A 390 10.15 1.63 -25.72
C GLN A 390 10.62 2.14 -24.36
N LEU A 391 9.93 1.75 -23.28
CA LEU A 391 10.23 2.23 -21.94
C LEU A 391 11.61 1.74 -21.43
N GLU A 392 12.08 0.57 -21.84
CA GLU A 392 13.44 0.10 -21.51
C GLU A 392 14.56 0.92 -22.17
N ARG A 393 14.28 1.58 -23.33
CA ARG A 393 15.23 2.51 -23.95
C ARG A 393 15.27 3.86 -23.26
N ASP A 394 14.08 4.32 -22.80
CA ASP A 394 13.91 5.67 -22.28
C ASP A 394 14.13 5.76 -20.77
N ILE A 395 13.91 4.65 -20.03
CA ILE A 395 13.93 4.62 -18.57
C ILE A 395 14.97 3.60 -18.08
N PRO A 396 16.04 4.05 -17.38
CA PRO A 396 17.02 3.16 -16.76
C PRO A 396 16.35 2.17 -15.80
N TYR A 397 16.87 0.95 -15.74
CA TYR A 397 16.40 -0.11 -14.82
C TYR A 397 14.94 -0.55 -15.00
N TYR A 398 14.24 -0.12 -16.07
CA TYR A 398 12.85 -0.51 -16.30
C TYR A 398 12.66 -2.04 -16.30
N GLY A 399 13.59 -2.80 -16.85
CA GLY A 399 13.58 -4.26 -16.92
C GLY A 399 13.62 -4.96 -15.54
N VAL A 400 14.11 -4.28 -14.47
CA VAL A 400 14.20 -4.87 -13.11
C VAL A 400 12.82 -5.27 -12.59
N ARG A 401 11.75 -4.59 -13.01
CA ARG A 401 10.37 -4.94 -12.64
C ARG A 401 9.94 -6.34 -13.10
N HIS A 402 10.60 -6.88 -14.11
CA HIS A 402 10.36 -8.24 -14.65
C HIS A 402 11.08 -9.34 -13.87
N GLY A 403 11.90 -9.02 -12.86
CA GLY A 403 12.57 -10.01 -12.01
C GLY A 403 11.62 -10.89 -11.17
N ILE A 404 10.35 -10.52 -11.08
CA ILE A 404 9.28 -11.26 -10.39
C ILE A 404 8.08 -11.46 -11.31
N LYS A 405 7.14 -12.34 -10.89
CA LYS A 405 5.89 -12.55 -11.64
C LYS A 405 5.04 -11.28 -11.64
N PRO A 406 4.43 -10.93 -12.78
CA PRO A 406 3.45 -9.84 -12.83
C PRO A 406 2.21 -10.19 -12.01
N GLY A 407 1.51 -9.15 -11.51
CA GLY A 407 0.33 -9.28 -10.66
C GLY A 407 -0.98 -8.88 -11.34
N ILE A 408 -2.09 -9.37 -10.80
CA ILE A 408 -3.43 -8.86 -11.09
C ILE A 408 -3.57 -7.48 -10.48
N THR A 409 -3.14 -7.34 -9.22
CA THR A 409 -2.99 -6.06 -8.54
C THR A 409 -1.52 -5.83 -8.16
N GLY A 410 -1.15 -4.60 -7.82
CA GLY A 410 0.21 -4.25 -7.44
C GLY A 410 0.31 -2.91 -6.75
N LEU A 411 1.46 -2.66 -6.10
CA LEU A 411 1.69 -1.45 -5.31
C LEU A 411 1.49 -0.18 -6.15
N ALA A 412 2.04 -0.13 -7.36
CA ALA A 412 1.83 0.98 -8.28
C ALA A 412 0.35 1.22 -8.61
N GLN A 413 -0.44 0.14 -8.76
CA GLN A 413 -1.86 0.23 -9.12
C GLN A 413 -2.73 0.80 -7.99
N VAL A 414 -2.35 0.59 -6.73
CA VAL A 414 -3.11 1.08 -5.57
C VAL A 414 -2.64 2.45 -5.09
N ARG A 415 -1.37 2.80 -5.30
CA ARG A 415 -0.76 4.05 -4.82
C ARG A 415 -0.74 5.17 -5.86
N TYR A 416 -0.63 4.84 -7.14
CA TYR A 416 -0.53 5.82 -8.22
C TYR A 416 -1.79 5.85 -9.07
N LYS A 417 -2.27 7.08 -9.38
CA LYS A 417 -3.40 7.27 -10.27
C LYS A 417 -2.99 6.88 -11.70
N TYR A 418 -3.95 6.46 -12.47
CA TYR A 418 -3.70 6.06 -13.84
C TYR A 418 -3.19 7.24 -14.70
N GLY A 419 -2.07 7.04 -15.38
CA GLY A 419 -1.49 7.92 -16.36
C GLY A 419 -0.94 7.12 -17.55
N ALA A 420 -0.69 7.77 -18.67
CA ALA A 420 -0.28 7.15 -19.93
C ALA A 420 0.91 7.89 -20.59
N SER A 421 1.68 8.64 -19.80
CA SER A 421 2.91 9.30 -20.22
C SER A 421 4.16 8.52 -19.79
N VAL A 422 5.33 8.94 -20.25
CA VAL A 422 6.63 8.39 -19.82
C VAL A 422 6.88 8.75 -18.36
N GLU A 423 6.52 9.95 -17.93
CA GLU A 423 6.60 10.41 -16.53
C GLU A 423 5.74 9.53 -15.62
N ASP A 424 4.52 9.20 -16.04
CA ASP A 424 3.66 8.25 -15.32
C ASP A 424 4.28 6.86 -15.23
N ALA A 425 5.01 6.44 -16.28
CA ALA A 425 5.70 5.16 -16.28
C ALA A 425 6.88 5.15 -15.30
N ILE A 426 7.61 6.26 -15.17
CA ILE A 426 8.68 6.45 -14.17
C ILE A 426 8.10 6.37 -12.76
N GLU A 427 7.03 7.11 -12.47
CA GLU A 427 6.40 7.11 -11.15
C GLU A 427 5.89 5.70 -10.76
N LYS A 428 5.27 4.98 -11.69
CA LYS A 428 4.84 3.59 -11.46
C LYS A 428 6.04 2.66 -11.22
N LEU A 429 7.12 2.84 -11.98
CA LEU A 429 8.32 2.03 -11.84
C LEU A 429 8.93 2.18 -10.45
N GLN A 430 8.93 3.35 -9.84
CA GLN A 430 9.46 3.59 -8.50
C GLN A 430 8.74 2.74 -7.45
N TYR A 431 7.40 2.60 -7.54
CA TYR A 431 6.62 1.69 -6.70
C TYR A 431 6.85 0.22 -7.04
N ASP A 432 6.96 -0.10 -8.34
CA ASP A 432 7.25 -1.48 -8.78
C ASP A 432 8.63 -1.94 -8.28
N LEU A 433 9.66 -1.08 -8.37
CA LEU A 433 11.00 -1.37 -7.83
C LEU A 433 11.00 -1.56 -6.32
N TYR A 434 10.24 -0.73 -5.58
CA TYR A 434 10.06 -0.92 -4.15
C TYR A 434 9.44 -2.29 -3.85
N TYR A 435 8.40 -2.67 -4.58
CA TYR A 435 7.76 -3.96 -4.40
C TYR A 435 8.69 -5.12 -4.78
N VAL A 436 9.42 -5.03 -5.89
CA VAL A 436 10.40 -6.06 -6.30
C VAL A 436 11.47 -6.27 -5.22
N LYS A 437 11.98 -5.18 -4.66
CA LYS A 437 13.00 -5.21 -3.59
C LYS A 437 12.47 -5.79 -2.28
N ASN A 438 11.29 -5.36 -1.86
CA ASN A 438 10.74 -5.62 -0.52
C ASN A 438 9.57 -6.61 -0.51
N ASN A 439 9.34 -7.35 -1.62
CA ASN A 439 8.22 -8.26 -1.73
C ASN A 439 8.17 -9.24 -0.56
N SER A 440 7.01 -9.41 0.04
CA SER A 440 6.74 -10.32 1.16
C SER A 440 5.26 -10.61 1.22
N LEU A 441 4.86 -11.73 1.84
CA LEU A 441 3.44 -12.04 2.03
C LEU A 441 2.72 -10.94 2.84
N PHE A 442 3.42 -10.32 3.79
CA PHE A 442 2.90 -9.20 4.56
C PHE A 442 2.57 -7.99 3.66
N LEU A 443 3.49 -7.62 2.76
CA LEU A 443 3.25 -6.53 1.80
C LEU A 443 2.14 -6.89 0.80
N ASP A 444 2.05 -8.16 0.37
CA ASP A 444 0.97 -8.63 -0.48
C ASP A 444 -0.40 -8.45 0.19
N LEU A 445 -0.52 -8.83 1.47
CA LEU A 445 -1.77 -8.64 2.22
C LEU A 445 -2.14 -7.16 2.36
N LEU A 446 -1.18 -6.27 2.61
CA LEU A 446 -1.43 -4.82 2.64
C LEU A 446 -1.93 -4.32 1.28
N ILE A 447 -1.29 -4.72 0.17
CA ILE A 447 -1.71 -4.33 -1.19
C ILE A 447 -3.11 -4.86 -1.51
N LEU A 448 -3.46 -6.07 -1.05
CA LEU A 448 -4.81 -6.61 -1.24
C LEU A 448 -5.86 -5.80 -0.49
N VAL A 449 -5.59 -5.41 0.75
CA VAL A 449 -6.47 -4.52 1.52
C VAL A 449 -6.62 -3.17 0.83
N ASP A 450 -5.51 -2.56 0.38
CA ASP A 450 -5.53 -1.32 -0.39
C ASP A 450 -6.32 -1.48 -1.72
N THR A 451 -6.23 -2.66 -2.37
CA THR A 451 -6.99 -2.98 -3.58
C THR A 451 -8.50 -2.99 -3.32
N VAL A 452 -8.94 -3.60 -2.21
CA VAL A 452 -10.36 -3.58 -1.80
C VAL A 452 -10.84 -2.14 -1.64
N GLN A 453 -10.05 -1.29 -1.00
CA GLN A 453 -10.38 0.13 -0.85
C GLN A 453 -10.50 0.86 -2.19
N VAL A 454 -9.55 0.64 -3.11
CA VAL A 454 -9.57 1.26 -4.46
C VAL A 454 -10.83 0.83 -5.23
N VAL A 455 -11.22 -0.44 -5.12
CA VAL A 455 -12.44 -0.98 -5.76
C VAL A 455 -13.69 -0.36 -5.13
N LEU A 456 -13.80 -0.35 -3.81
CA LEU A 456 -14.96 0.22 -3.09
C LEU A 456 -15.11 1.72 -3.31
N SER A 457 -14.00 2.47 -3.39
CA SER A 457 -14.02 3.91 -3.65
C SER A 457 -14.25 4.28 -5.12
N GLY A 458 -14.24 3.30 -6.04
CA GLY A 458 -14.33 3.54 -7.49
C GLY A 458 -13.14 4.30 -8.07
N LYS A 459 -12.07 4.50 -7.28
CA LYS A 459 -10.83 5.13 -7.72
C LYS A 459 -10.03 4.12 -8.56
N GLY A 460 -9.63 4.50 -9.78
CA GLY A 460 -8.77 3.66 -10.64
C GLY A 460 -9.49 2.78 -11.68
N SER A 461 -10.81 2.89 -11.85
CA SER A 461 -11.51 2.34 -13.01
C SER A 461 -11.55 3.37 -14.13
N ARG A 462 -11.06 3.00 -15.33
CA ARG A 462 -11.23 3.74 -16.60
C ARG A 462 -11.96 2.89 -17.60
#